data_8afacabc949827e03afe9bb60b4e3035
#
_entry.id   8afacabc949827e03afe9bb60b4e3035
#
_cell.length_a   1.000
_cell.length_b   1.000
_cell.length_c   1.000
_cell.angle_alpha   90.00
_cell.angle_beta   90.00
_cell.angle_gamma   90.00
#
_symmetry.space_group_name_H-M   'P 1'
#
loop_
_entity.id
_entity.type
_entity.pdbx_description
1 polymer ?
#
loop_
_entity_poly.entity_id
_entity_poly.type
_entity_poly.pdbx_seq_one_letter_code
_entity_poly.pdbx_strand_id
1 'polypeptide(L)'
;LIPGTEGWNIVQSATERMINLYHNYLDSFDAFHVAYRNALLYSHQHRLLKYETGAKIHRHTDHDPYIYGSCTFNLNDNYTGGEFSWFKGRHKLKLGKGDALIFPADYFWVHEVLPIESGTRYSTNSFLMSICDYEKWEVNQHLNKIRKNPEHPEYKEQLDQQYNINGWNKNYSKL
;
A
#
# COMPACT_ATOMS: atom_id res chain seq x y z
N LEU A 1 5.97 2.80 14.02
CA LEU A 1 7.25 3.41 14.44
C LEU A 1 7.10 4.93 14.49
N ILE A 2 7.80 5.59 15.38
CA ILE A 2 7.74 7.06 15.56
C ILE A 2 8.82 7.68 14.66
N PRO A 3 8.47 8.66 13.78
CA PRO A 3 9.43 9.35 12.95
C PRO A 3 10.61 9.92 13.74
N GLY A 4 11.84 9.79 13.19
CA GLY A 4 13.07 10.25 13.81
C GLY A 4 13.67 9.34 14.88
N THR A 5 13.00 8.26 15.29
CA THR A 5 13.60 7.24 16.16
C THR A 5 14.54 6.32 15.38
N GLU A 6 15.49 5.69 16.07
CA GLU A 6 16.43 4.75 15.44
C GLU A 6 15.72 3.64 14.63
N GLY A 7 14.70 3.01 15.22
CA GLY A 7 13.93 1.96 14.52
C GLY A 7 13.20 2.48 13.28
N TRP A 8 12.67 3.71 13.33
CA TRP A 8 12.08 4.35 12.16
C TRP A 8 13.13 4.63 11.08
N ASN A 9 14.27 5.18 11.44
CA ASN A 9 15.36 5.49 10.50
C ASN A 9 15.88 4.23 9.80
N ILE A 10 16.01 3.12 10.53
CA ILE A 10 16.43 1.82 9.95
C ILE A 10 15.41 1.36 8.90
N VAL A 11 14.12 1.36 9.22
CA VAL A 11 13.08 0.91 8.29
C VAL A 11 12.94 1.86 7.11
N GLN A 12 13.04 3.18 7.33
CA GLN A 12 13.04 4.18 6.28
C GLN A 12 14.17 3.92 5.28
N SER A 13 15.42 3.80 5.75
CA SER A 13 16.58 3.55 4.89
C SER A 13 16.48 2.22 4.14
N ALA A 14 15.99 1.17 4.79
CA ALA A 14 15.76 -0.11 4.13
C ALA A 14 14.67 -0.01 3.05
N THR A 15 13.60 0.73 3.31
CA THR A 15 12.50 0.95 2.35
C THR A 15 12.98 1.76 1.14
N GLU A 16 13.74 2.83 1.35
CA GLU A 16 14.35 3.62 0.28
C GLU A 16 15.26 2.76 -0.61
N ARG A 17 16.08 1.92 0.01
CA ARG A 17 16.93 0.97 -0.74
C ARG A 17 16.09 0.00 -1.58
N MET A 18 15.00 -0.52 -1.02
CA MET A 18 14.10 -1.41 -1.77
C MET A 18 13.41 -0.70 -2.93
N ILE A 19 12.95 0.54 -2.74
CA ILE A 19 12.38 1.37 -3.81
C ILE A 19 13.41 1.54 -4.95
N ASN A 20 14.65 1.87 -4.62
CA ASN A 20 15.70 2.04 -5.60
C ASN A 20 16.01 0.74 -6.37
N LEU A 21 16.06 -0.40 -5.68
CA LEU A 21 16.23 -1.71 -6.34
C LEU A 21 15.05 -2.03 -7.25
N TYR A 22 13.83 -1.70 -6.83
CA TYR A 22 12.63 -1.90 -7.63
C TYR A 22 12.60 -0.97 -8.85
N HIS A 23 13.00 0.30 -8.70
CA HIS A 23 13.15 1.21 -9.84
C HIS A 23 14.19 0.69 -10.86
N ASN A 24 15.32 0.19 -10.40
CA ASN A 24 16.31 -0.41 -11.30
C ASN A 24 15.77 -1.64 -12.04
N TYR A 25 14.94 -2.44 -11.38
CA TYR A 25 14.23 -3.55 -12.02
C TYR A 25 13.24 -3.04 -13.08
N LEU A 26 12.44 -2.03 -12.76
CA LEU A 26 11.47 -1.42 -13.69
C LEU A 26 12.13 -0.74 -14.88
N ASP A 27 13.35 -0.20 -14.71
CA ASP A 27 14.14 0.39 -15.80
C ASP A 27 14.52 -0.63 -16.89
N SER A 28 14.44 -1.92 -16.58
CA SER A 28 14.61 -2.99 -17.57
C SER A 28 13.41 -3.15 -18.53
N PHE A 29 12.28 -2.47 -18.25
CA PHE A 29 11.07 -2.50 -19.05
C PHE A 29 10.83 -1.14 -19.70
N ASP A 30 11.01 -1.02 -21.00
CA ASP A 30 11.08 0.25 -21.77
C ASP A 30 9.87 1.21 -21.62
N ALA A 31 8.71 0.74 -21.19
CA ALA A 31 7.48 1.54 -21.19
C ALA A 31 6.96 1.95 -19.81
N PHE A 32 7.39 1.33 -18.72
CA PHE A 32 6.73 1.47 -17.42
C PHE A 32 7.46 2.32 -16.39
N HIS A 33 8.78 2.48 -16.54
CA HIS A 33 9.64 3.05 -15.49
C HIS A 33 9.27 4.48 -15.09
N VAL A 34 8.89 5.35 -16.04
CA VAL A 34 8.62 6.77 -15.75
C VAL A 34 7.37 6.94 -14.86
N ALA A 35 6.29 6.23 -15.18
CA ALA A 35 5.05 6.30 -14.41
C ALA A 35 5.23 5.77 -12.99
N TYR A 36 5.92 4.64 -12.83
CA TYR A 36 6.14 4.03 -11.52
C TYR A 36 7.14 4.80 -10.66
N ARG A 37 8.17 5.41 -11.23
CA ARG A 37 9.07 6.29 -10.48
C ARG A 37 8.33 7.43 -9.81
N ASN A 38 7.35 8.04 -10.51
CA ASN A 38 6.53 9.11 -9.98
C ASN A 38 5.47 8.63 -8.97
N ALA A 39 5.12 7.35 -8.97
CA ALA A 39 4.14 6.77 -8.07
C ALA A 39 4.75 6.32 -6.72
N LEU A 40 6.05 6.03 -6.68
CA LEU A 40 6.75 5.48 -5.51
C LEU A 40 7.82 6.45 -4.99
N LEU A 41 7.44 7.70 -4.72
CA LEU A 41 8.36 8.76 -4.28
C LEU A 41 8.59 8.78 -2.77
N TYR A 42 7.57 8.40 -2.00
CA TYR A 42 7.57 8.50 -0.54
C TYR A 42 7.17 7.19 0.10
N SER A 43 7.70 6.93 1.28
CA SER A 43 7.24 5.86 2.17
C SER A 43 6.51 6.42 3.37
N HIS A 44 5.48 5.72 3.79
CA HIS A 44 4.53 6.18 4.80
C HIS A 44 4.18 5.07 5.80
N GLN A 45 3.90 5.45 7.04
CA GLN A 45 3.39 4.56 8.08
C GLN A 45 4.25 3.32 8.32
N HIS A 46 5.55 3.49 8.60
CA HIS A 46 6.38 2.36 9.01
C HIS A 46 5.80 1.69 10.26
N ARG A 47 5.33 0.45 10.09
CA ARG A 47 4.73 -0.37 11.14
C ARG A 47 5.67 -1.51 11.49
N LEU A 48 5.83 -1.77 12.78
CA LEU A 48 6.39 -3.03 13.27
C LEU A 48 5.23 -3.92 13.68
N LEU A 49 5.14 -5.10 13.09
CA LEU A 49 4.05 -6.03 13.24
C LEU A 49 4.53 -7.30 13.93
N LYS A 50 3.75 -7.75 14.92
CA LYS A 50 3.95 -9.03 15.63
C LYS A 50 2.74 -9.91 15.37
N TYR A 51 2.99 -11.13 14.90
CA TYR A 51 1.96 -12.15 14.68
C TYR A 51 2.27 -13.37 15.55
N GLU A 52 1.44 -13.63 16.52
CA GLU A 52 1.49 -14.83 17.35
C GLU A 52 0.79 -16.00 16.65
N THR A 53 0.94 -17.19 17.15
CA THR A 53 0.24 -18.38 16.64
C THR A 53 -1.27 -18.13 16.52
N GLY A 54 -1.83 -18.44 15.38
CA GLY A 54 -3.23 -18.17 15.00
C GLY A 54 -3.49 -16.80 14.41
N ALA A 55 -2.55 -15.84 14.55
CA ALA A 55 -2.70 -14.51 13.94
C ALA A 55 -2.62 -14.59 12.42
N LYS A 56 -3.45 -13.79 11.75
CA LYS A 56 -3.55 -13.71 10.29
C LYS A 56 -4.00 -12.31 9.87
N ILE A 57 -3.86 -12.00 8.59
CA ILE A 57 -4.53 -10.85 7.98
C ILE A 57 -5.55 -11.38 6.98
N HIS A 58 -6.80 -10.96 7.14
CA HIS A 58 -7.86 -11.33 6.21
C HIS A 58 -7.65 -10.69 4.85
N ARG A 59 -8.35 -11.22 3.84
CA ARG A 59 -8.32 -10.68 2.46
C ARG A 59 -8.66 -9.21 2.45
N HIS A 60 -7.79 -8.42 1.83
CA HIS A 60 -7.93 -6.98 1.68
C HIS A 60 -7.07 -6.49 0.52
N THR A 61 -7.18 -5.22 0.21
CA THR A 61 -6.23 -4.46 -0.59
C THR A 61 -5.64 -3.37 0.29
N ASP A 62 -4.43 -2.93 -0.03
CA ASP A 62 -3.80 -1.79 0.64
C ASP A 62 -4.17 -0.44 -0.03
N HIS A 63 -5.23 -0.47 -0.86
CA HIS A 63 -5.62 0.68 -1.65
C HIS A 63 -6.03 1.88 -0.78
N ASP A 64 -5.43 3.00 -1.10
CA ASP A 64 -5.78 4.35 -0.66
C ASP A 64 -5.49 5.29 -1.85
N PRO A 65 -6.16 6.43 -2.02
CA PRO A 65 -6.00 7.29 -3.20
C PRO A 65 -4.59 7.64 -3.63
N TYR A 66 -3.62 7.58 -2.72
CA TYR A 66 -2.23 7.96 -3.00
C TYR A 66 -1.23 6.83 -2.75
N ILE A 67 -1.69 5.65 -2.34
CA ILE A 67 -0.85 4.46 -2.10
C ILE A 67 -0.84 3.61 -3.36
N TYR A 68 0.35 3.42 -3.91
CA TYR A 68 0.56 2.66 -5.14
C TYR A 68 1.28 1.33 -4.90
N GLY A 69 1.94 1.19 -3.76
CA GLY A 69 2.62 -0.05 -3.41
C GLY A 69 2.71 -0.27 -1.91
N SER A 70 2.95 -1.51 -1.54
CA SER A 70 3.28 -1.94 -0.19
C SER A 70 4.66 -2.56 -0.16
N CYS A 71 5.42 -2.25 0.88
CA CYS A 71 6.75 -2.83 1.11
C CYS A 71 6.76 -3.48 2.50
N THR A 72 7.16 -4.74 2.57
CA THR A 72 7.29 -5.46 3.83
C THR A 72 8.67 -6.10 3.94
N PHE A 73 9.25 -6.11 5.15
CA PHE A 73 10.45 -6.86 5.49
C PHE A 73 10.10 -7.92 6.51
N ASN A 74 10.57 -9.14 6.30
CA ASN A 74 10.43 -10.23 7.26
C ASN A 74 11.65 -10.25 8.18
N LEU A 75 11.44 -10.13 9.49
CA LEU A 75 12.53 -9.91 10.46
C LEU A 75 13.05 -11.20 11.09
N ASN A 76 12.31 -12.31 11.00
CA ASN A 76 12.69 -13.61 11.52
C ASN A 76 12.09 -14.75 10.70
N ASP A 77 12.56 -15.97 10.92
CA ASP A 77 12.12 -17.18 10.21
C ASP A 77 11.85 -18.39 11.16
N ASN A 78 11.94 -18.19 12.47
CA ASN A 78 11.67 -19.21 13.48
C ASN A 78 10.16 -19.35 13.78
N TYR A 79 9.34 -19.47 12.73
CA TYR A 79 7.89 -19.69 12.78
C TYR A 79 7.43 -20.50 11.55
N THR A 80 6.24 -21.10 11.61
CA THR A 80 5.57 -21.75 10.46
C THR A 80 4.26 -21.08 10.11
N GLY A 81 3.78 -21.28 8.86
CA GLY A 81 2.66 -20.53 8.32
C GLY A 81 3.03 -19.10 7.97
N GLY A 82 2.05 -18.22 7.87
CA GLY A 82 2.24 -16.79 7.64
C GLY A 82 2.68 -16.43 6.21
N GLU A 83 2.39 -17.26 5.23
CA GLU A 83 2.61 -16.96 3.81
C GLU A 83 1.70 -15.83 3.36
N PHE A 84 2.21 -14.96 2.50
CA PHE A 84 1.37 -14.10 1.67
C PHE A 84 0.63 -14.96 0.65
N SER A 85 -0.64 -14.65 0.42
CA SER A 85 -1.51 -15.40 -0.49
C SER A 85 -2.30 -14.44 -1.37
N TRP A 86 -2.22 -14.60 -2.69
CA TRP A 86 -2.92 -13.82 -3.71
C TRP A 86 -3.82 -14.71 -4.56
N PHE A 87 -4.74 -14.09 -5.30
CA PHE A 87 -5.59 -14.73 -6.32
C PHE A 87 -6.33 -15.96 -5.79
N LYS A 88 -6.93 -15.83 -4.59
CA LYS A 88 -7.67 -16.91 -3.91
C LYS A 88 -6.79 -18.14 -3.61
N GLY A 89 -5.54 -17.91 -3.19
CA GLY A 89 -4.60 -18.97 -2.82
C GLY A 89 -3.82 -19.61 -3.97
N ARG A 90 -4.02 -19.13 -5.20
CA ARG A 90 -3.28 -19.64 -6.38
C ARG A 90 -1.80 -19.27 -6.32
N HIS A 91 -1.46 -18.17 -5.66
CA HIS A 91 -0.09 -17.73 -5.49
C HIS A 91 0.20 -17.54 -4.01
N LYS A 92 1.22 -18.22 -3.53
CA LYS A 92 1.67 -18.13 -2.13
C LYS A 92 3.16 -17.86 -2.10
N LEU A 93 3.58 -17.01 -1.17
CA LEU A 93 4.97 -16.65 -0.97
C LEU A 93 5.31 -16.68 0.52
N LYS A 94 6.29 -17.47 0.88
CA LYS A 94 6.93 -17.46 2.19
C LYS A 94 8.18 -16.60 2.13
N LEU A 95 8.28 -15.64 3.06
CA LEU A 95 9.47 -14.82 3.22
C LEU A 95 10.37 -15.42 4.31
N GLY A 96 11.66 -15.51 4.03
CA GLY A 96 12.70 -15.81 4.99
C GLY A 96 13.13 -14.58 5.80
N LYS A 97 13.99 -14.75 6.78
CA LYS A 97 14.56 -13.65 7.56
C LYS A 97 15.40 -12.73 6.65
N GLY A 98 15.11 -11.44 6.67
CA GLY A 98 15.78 -10.42 5.86
C GLY A 98 15.22 -10.25 4.45
N ASP A 99 14.29 -11.09 4.03
CA ASP A 99 13.61 -10.91 2.76
C ASP A 99 12.72 -9.67 2.78
N ALA A 100 12.63 -9.02 1.64
CA ALA A 100 11.73 -7.92 1.38
C ALA A 100 10.80 -8.25 0.21
N LEU A 101 9.59 -7.70 0.27
CA LEU A 101 8.57 -7.84 -0.76
C LEU A 101 7.96 -6.48 -1.06
N ILE A 102 7.95 -6.10 -2.34
CA ILE A 102 7.17 -4.98 -2.87
C ILE A 102 6.09 -5.54 -3.77
N PHE A 103 4.86 -5.04 -3.63
CA PHE A 103 3.74 -5.39 -4.50
C PHE A 103 2.79 -4.20 -4.66
N PRO A 104 2.01 -4.14 -5.78
CA PRO A 104 1.03 -3.09 -6.00
C PRO A 104 -0.07 -3.09 -4.94
N ALA A 105 -0.53 -1.89 -4.56
CA ALA A 105 -1.58 -1.70 -3.55
C ALA A 105 -2.99 -1.60 -4.14
N ASP A 106 -3.15 -1.74 -5.46
CA ASP A 106 -4.41 -1.55 -6.16
C ASP A 106 -5.44 -2.68 -5.95
N TYR A 107 -6.64 -2.50 -6.50
CA TYR A 107 -7.77 -3.42 -6.34
C TYR A 107 -7.55 -4.83 -6.91
N PHE A 108 -6.61 -5.01 -7.83
CA PHE A 108 -6.33 -6.30 -8.43
C PHE A 108 -5.42 -7.17 -7.56
N TRP A 109 -4.73 -6.56 -6.60
CA TRP A 109 -3.79 -7.23 -5.71
C TRP A 109 -4.40 -7.54 -4.33
N VAL A 110 -5.62 -8.07 -4.35
CA VAL A 110 -6.27 -8.61 -3.15
C VAL A 110 -5.41 -9.72 -2.57
N HIS A 111 -5.00 -9.55 -1.32
CA HIS A 111 -4.11 -10.49 -0.65
C HIS A 111 -4.53 -10.73 0.80
N GLU A 112 -3.92 -11.74 1.39
CA GLU A 112 -4.05 -12.13 2.78
C GLU A 112 -2.70 -12.60 3.31
N VAL A 113 -2.51 -12.59 4.63
CA VAL A 113 -1.45 -13.34 5.30
C VAL A 113 -2.09 -14.52 5.99
N LEU A 114 -1.67 -15.72 5.61
CA LEU A 114 -2.19 -16.97 6.17
C LEU A 114 -1.85 -17.08 7.67
N PRO A 115 -2.59 -17.88 8.44
CA PRO A 115 -2.35 -18.03 9.87
C PRO A 115 -0.91 -18.42 10.18
N ILE A 116 -0.36 -17.87 11.25
CA ILE A 116 0.84 -18.41 11.88
C ILE A 116 0.46 -19.74 12.55
N GLU A 117 1.09 -20.82 12.13
CA GLU A 117 0.81 -22.16 12.66
C GLU A 117 1.58 -22.44 13.95
N SER A 118 2.83 -21.96 14.04
CA SER A 118 3.65 -22.05 15.25
C SER A 118 4.68 -20.92 15.33
N GLY A 119 5.08 -20.55 16.52
CA GLY A 119 6.05 -19.49 16.78
C GLY A 119 5.47 -18.08 16.69
N THR A 120 6.33 -17.09 16.52
CA THR A 120 5.97 -15.68 16.39
C THR A 120 6.68 -15.07 15.19
N ARG A 121 5.94 -14.47 14.29
CA ARG A 121 6.49 -13.70 13.16
C ARG A 121 6.61 -12.23 13.52
N TYR A 122 7.73 -11.64 13.17
CA TYR A 122 7.93 -10.20 13.18
C TYR A 122 8.18 -9.71 11.76
N SER A 123 7.53 -8.63 11.39
CA SER A 123 7.73 -7.97 10.09
C SER A 123 7.55 -6.47 10.22
N THR A 124 8.06 -5.72 9.24
CA THR A 124 7.66 -4.33 9.06
C THR A 124 6.74 -4.22 7.85
N ASN A 125 5.93 -3.18 7.83
CA ASN A 125 5.16 -2.79 6.64
C ASN A 125 5.24 -1.28 6.46
N SER A 126 5.37 -0.86 5.20
CA SER A 126 5.40 0.54 4.79
C SER A 126 4.56 0.70 3.52
N PHE A 127 3.83 1.79 3.40
CA PHE A 127 3.09 2.13 2.20
C PHE A 127 3.91 3.07 1.33
N LEU A 128 3.87 2.88 0.02
CA LEU A 128 4.61 3.64 -0.98
C LEU A 128 3.66 4.58 -1.72
N MET A 129 3.98 5.85 -1.75
CA MET A 129 3.07 6.92 -2.15
C MET A 129 3.69 7.86 -3.19
N SER A 130 2.82 8.52 -3.97
CA SER A 130 3.21 9.57 -4.91
C SER A 130 3.29 10.96 -4.29
N ILE A 131 2.70 11.18 -3.12
CA ILE A 131 2.72 12.45 -2.39
C ILE A 131 3.22 12.24 -0.97
N CYS A 132 3.81 13.26 -0.36
CA CYS A 132 4.22 13.20 1.04
C CYS A 132 3.02 13.31 1.99
N ASP A 133 3.23 12.97 3.26
CA ASP A 133 2.17 13.00 4.28
C ASP A 133 1.55 14.38 4.48
N TYR A 134 2.34 15.43 4.35
CA TYR A 134 1.87 16.80 4.47
C TYR A 134 0.92 17.16 3.31
N GLU A 135 1.31 16.88 2.08
CA GLU A 135 0.47 17.11 0.89
C GLU A 135 -0.83 16.31 0.98
N LYS A 136 -0.76 15.04 1.40
CA LYS A 136 -1.95 14.21 1.62
C LYS A 136 -2.86 14.83 2.67
N TRP A 137 -2.30 15.34 3.77
CA TRP A 137 -3.07 16.01 4.81
C TRP A 137 -3.76 17.28 4.28
N GLU A 138 -3.05 18.13 3.53
CA GLU A 138 -3.61 19.35 2.93
C GLU A 138 -4.77 19.03 1.98
N VAL A 139 -4.59 18.08 1.06
CA VAL A 139 -5.64 17.64 0.14
C VAL A 139 -6.86 17.14 0.92
N ASN A 140 -6.67 16.31 1.93
CA ASN A 140 -7.76 15.80 2.76
C ASN A 140 -8.46 16.93 3.54
N GLN A 141 -7.75 17.92 4.05
CA GLN A 141 -8.35 19.09 4.71
C GLN A 141 -9.19 19.91 3.73
N HIS A 142 -8.67 20.16 2.54
CA HIS A 142 -9.38 20.86 1.48
C HIS A 142 -10.66 20.11 1.07
N LEU A 143 -10.56 18.84 0.75
CA LEU A 143 -11.70 17.99 0.39
C LEU A 143 -12.75 17.92 1.50
N ASN A 144 -12.35 17.85 2.75
CA ASN A 144 -13.26 17.84 3.89
C ASN A 144 -14.01 19.16 4.07
N LYS A 145 -13.35 20.30 3.80
CA LYS A 145 -14.02 21.61 3.81
C LYS A 145 -15.11 21.68 2.73
N ILE A 146 -14.81 21.21 1.54
CA ILE A 146 -15.76 21.19 0.42
C ILE A 146 -16.93 20.25 0.72
N ARG A 147 -16.66 18.99 1.10
CA ARG A 147 -17.67 17.96 1.35
C ARG A 147 -18.64 18.29 2.50
N LYS A 148 -18.19 19.10 3.47
CA LYS A 148 -19.00 19.51 4.63
C LYS A 148 -19.74 20.83 4.45
N ASN A 149 -19.52 21.51 3.34
CA ASN A 149 -20.13 22.81 3.05
C ASN A 149 -20.82 22.81 1.69
N PRO A 150 -22.16 22.54 1.65
CA PRO A 150 -22.93 22.55 0.39
C PRO A 150 -22.90 23.89 -0.36
N GLU A 151 -22.64 25.00 0.34
CA GLU A 151 -22.51 26.35 -0.24
C GLU A 151 -21.11 26.63 -0.82
N HIS A 152 -20.15 25.69 -0.66
CA HIS A 152 -18.82 25.88 -1.21
C HIS A 152 -18.86 25.83 -2.74
N PRO A 153 -18.23 26.79 -3.46
CA PRO A 153 -18.30 26.86 -4.92
C PRO A 153 -17.95 25.57 -5.65
N GLU A 154 -16.96 24.84 -5.13
CA GLU A 154 -16.49 23.58 -5.72
C GLU A 154 -17.35 22.35 -5.34
N TYR A 155 -18.31 22.49 -4.41
CA TYR A 155 -19.14 21.37 -3.97
C TYR A 155 -19.99 20.82 -5.12
N LYS A 156 -20.57 21.69 -5.91
CA LYS A 156 -21.39 21.34 -7.08
C LYS A 156 -20.54 20.66 -8.15
N GLU A 157 -19.35 21.18 -8.41
CA GLU A 157 -18.42 20.60 -9.39
C GLU A 157 -18.01 19.18 -8.98
N GLN A 158 -17.71 18.94 -7.71
CA GLN A 158 -17.41 17.60 -7.20
C GLN A 158 -18.59 16.63 -7.31
N LEU A 159 -19.81 17.11 -7.05
CA LEU A 159 -21.01 16.31 -7.27
C LEU A 159 -21.19 15.99 -8.76
N ASP A 160 -21.00 16.95 -9.65
CA ASP A 160 -21.13 16.76 -11.09
C ASP A 160 -20.07 15.76 -11.61
N GLN A 161 -18.84 15.81 -11.11
CA GLN A 161 -17.81 14.79 -11.39
C GLN A 161 -18.21 13.40 -10.88
N GLN A 162 -18.79 13.31 -9.70
CA GLN A 162 -19.30 12.06 -9.14
C GLN A 162 -20.50 11.52 -9.93
N TYR A 163 -21.35 12.40 -10.41
CA TYR A 163 -22.47 12.06 -11.31
C TYR A 163 -22.00 11.62 -12.69
N ASN A 164 -20.93 12.21 -13.23
CA ASN A 164 -20.34 11.78 -14.50
C ASN A 164 -19.73 10.37 -14.40
N ILE A 165 -19.13 10.01 -13.27
CA ILE A 165 -18.69 8.64 -13.00
C ILE A 165 -19.89 7.69 -12.91
N ASN A 166 -20.98 8.12 -12.25
CA ASN A 166 -22.23 7.36 -12.20
C ASN A 166 -22.97 7.32 -13.55
N GLY A 167 -22.81 8.34 -14.39
CA GLY A 167 -23.29 8.39 -15.77
C GLY A 167 -22.58 7.36 -16.66
N TRP A 168 -21.31 7.15 -16.42
CA TRP A 168 -20.52 6.10 -17.06
C TRP A 168 -21.06 4.72 -16.71
N ASN A 169 -21.34 4.47 -15.45
CA ASN A 169 -21.93 3.21 -14.96
C ASN A 169 -23.34 2.94 -15.55
N LYS A 170 -24.14 3.98 -15.78
CA LYS A 170 -25.45 3.84 -16.42
C LYS A 170 -25.37 3.41 -17.88
N ASN A 171 -24.30 3.76 -18.58
CA ASN A 171 -24.11 3.34 -19.97
C ASN A 171 -23.57 1.90 -20.09
N TYR A 172 -22.83 1.42 -19.08
CA TYR A 172 -22.33 0.05 -19.04
C TYR A 172 -23.36 -0.97 -18.51
N SER A 173 -24.35 -0.53 -17.73
CA SER A 173 -25.45 -1.43 -17.28
C SER A 173 -26.44 -1.80 -18.37
N LYS A 174 -26.22 -1.35 -19.62
CA LYS A 174 -27.02 -1.71 -20.81
C LYS A 174 -26.31 -2.68 -21.75
N LEU A 175 -25.11 -3.17 -21.35
CA LEU A 175 -24.42 -4.29 -21.97
C LEU A 175 -24.74 -5.58 -21.22
#